data_9b27fbf0dbfb14697520be1ee8d9a5be
#
_entry.id   9b27fbf0dbfb14697520be1ee8d9a5be
#
_cell.length_a   1.000
_cell.length_b   1.000
_cell.length_c   1.000
_cell.angle_alpha   90.00
_cell.angle_beta   90.00
_cell.angle_gamma   90.00
#
_symmetry.space_group_name_H-M   'P 1'
#
loop_
_entity.id
_entity.type
_entity.pdbx_description
1 polymer ?
#
loop_
_entity_poly.entity_id
_entity_poly.type
_entity_poly.pdbx_seq_one_letter_code
_entity_poly.pdbx_strand_id
1 'polypeptide(L)'
;MSLLVLKWVLVSLVLVGAIPLVVASYQFLLVGVHFLRLHYRKCAPYYPRTAILVPAWNEALVIGASVERLMQLDYPPERLRVYVIDDASTDGTPELLREKERQYPGRVFHLRREVGGMGKAHTLNFGLEHVLASDWMQAVLIMDSDVIYEPESLRLMTRHLADPNVGAVNAYIKEGSRPGNYMTRFIGYEYITAQAAARRSQNVLGAVACLAGGAQLHSRANIEAVGGRIDTQTLAEDTVTTFLTQLRGARVVFEPHAVVWAEEPGSITGLWKQRLRWGRGNIQVTRRFKGLWFRPRLPWSATPHRLGSISFALFWFSLLLQPAFMIASSASLITLFFIDHSLAWTAFHALWITNLLAYAFITSYSLLIDPKTGRHVWRQGLLFPGAVSVVIMLAAIWPPPLRFVIYHALAFLGATSLRHHADAIELFTYAWLAGSMLFAYLAKVAEPRRFGRFLSPLLVYLGGFGPLLCAVTLASYVKEARKAGTAWEKTEKTGKVAVGA
;
A
#
# COMPACT_ATOMS: atom_id res chain seq x y z
N MET A 1 1.81 -40.04 13.09
CA MET A 1 1.65 -38.82 13.95
C MET A 1 0.54 -39.15 14.95
N SER A 2 0.76 -38.99 16.27
CA SER A 2 -0.33 -39.25 17.25
C SER A 2 -1.45 -38.24 17.06
N LEU A 3 -2.70 -38.64 17.41
CA LEU A 3 -3.86 -37.74 17.33
C LEU A 3 -3.65 -36.44 18.13
N LEU A 4 -2.96 -36.55 19.28
CA LEU A 4 -2.63 -35.40 20.11
C LEU A 4 -1.72 -34.38 19.36
N VAL A 5 -0.68 -34.86 18.69
CA VAL A 5 0.21 -34.00 17.90
C VAL A 5 -0.55 -33.33 16.75
N LEU A 6 -1.44 -34.08 16.08
CA LEU A 6 -2.28 -33.50 15.02
C LEU A 6 -3.15 -32.37 15.54
N LYS A 7 -3.82 -32.54 16.69
CA LYS A 7 -4.66 -31.50 17.30
C LYS A 7 -3.87 -30.23 17.59
N TRP A 8 -2.67 -30.33 18.18
CA TRP A 8 -1.82 -29.15 18.46
C TRP A 8 -1.29 -28.47 17.21
N VAL A 9 -0.95 -29.22 16.17
CA VAL A 9 -0.57 -28.66 14.87
C VAL A 9 -1.75 -27.86 14.28
N LEU A 10 -2.96 -28.41 14.31
CA LEU A 10 -4.14 -27.72 13.80
C LEU A 10 -4.45 -26.44 14.61
N VAL A 11 -4.36 -26.48 15.94
CA VAL A 11 -4.52 -25.26 16.78
C VAL A 11 -3.48 -24.21 16.40
N SER A 12 -2.22 -24.60 16.22
CA SER A 12 -1.15 -23.68 15.79
C SER A 12 -1.48 -23.05 14.45
N LEU A 13 -1.99 -23.84 13.49
CA LEU A 13 -2.40 -23.35 12.18
C LEU A 13 -3.65 -22.44 12.25
N VAL A 14 -4.55 -22.63 13.20
CA VAL A 14 -5.64 -21.68 13.47
C VAL A 14 -5.07 -20.33 13.89
N LEU A 15 -4.13 -20.33 14.84
CA LEU A 15 -3.58 -19.09 15.40
C LEU A 15 -2.71 -18.30 14.44
N VAL A 16 -2.18 -18.91 13.36
CA VAL A 16 -1.46 -18.14 12.32
C VAL A 16 -2.36 -17.10 11.64
N GLY A 17 -3.68 -17.27 11.67
CA GLY A 17 -4.65 -16.27 11.19
C GLY A 17 -4.58 -14.92 11.93
N ALA A 18 -4.05 -14.89 13.16
CA ALA A 18 -3.86 -13.65 13.92
C ALA A 18 -2.53 -12.96 13.61
N ILE A 19 -1.55 -13.61 12.98
CA ILE A 19 -0.21 -13.08 12.76
C ILE A 19 -0.22 -11.69 12.11
N PRO A 20 -0.99 -11.44 11.02
CA PRO A 20 -0.97 -10.13 10.36
C PRO A 20 -1.38 -8.99 11.30
N LEU A 21 -2.42 -9.18 12.11
CA LEU A 21 -2.90 -8.17 13.04
C LEU A 21 -1.97 -7.97 14.24
N VAL A 22 -1.36 -9.04 14.75
CA VAL A 22 -0.36 -8.97 15.82
C VAL A 22 0.88 -8.21 15.34
N VAL A 23 1.38 -8.52 14.14
CA VAL A 23 2.51 -7.81 13.53
C VAL A 23 2.17 -6.35 13.24
N ALA A 24 0.96 -6.06 12.76
CA ALA A 24 0.48 -4.70 12.58
C ALA A 24 0.40 -3.96 13.92
N SER A 25 -0.08 -4.60 15.01
CA SER A 25 -0.11 -3.99 16.34
C SER A 25 1.29 -3.63 16.83
N TYR A 26 2.27 -4.50 16.63
CA TYR A 26 3.68 -4.19 16.92
C TYR A 26 4.17 -2.96 16.14
N GLN A 27 3.82 -2.85 14.86
CA GLN A 27 4.18 -1.66 14.06
C GLN A 27 3.56 -0.40 14.62
N PHE A 28 2.30 -0.44 15.04
CA PHE A 28 1.62 0.71 15.63
C PHE A 28 2.27 1.17 16.94
N LEU A 29 2.81 0.26 17.75
CA LEU A 29 3.63 0.64 18.91
C LEU A 29 4.90 1.41 18.49
N LEU A 30 5.56 1.01 17.39
CA LEU A 30 6.70 1.73 16.85
C LEU A 30 6.35 3.12 16.31
N VAL A 31 5.11 3.35 15.89
CA VAL A 31 4.65 4.70 15.52
C VAL A 31 4.73 5.64 16.74
N GLY A 32 4.39 5.18 17.94
CA GLY A 32 4.59 5.94 19.17
C GLY A 32 6.07 6.35 19.38
N VAL A 33 6.99 5.44 19.15
CA VAL A 33 8.44 5.74 19.17
C VAL A 33 8.84 6.78 18.13
N HIS A 34 8.25 6.73 16.93
CA HIS A 34 8.49 7.74 15.90
C HIS A 34 8.06 9.15 16.35
N PHE A 35 6.90 9.27 17.00
CA PHE A 35 6.43 10.54 17.56
C PHE A 35 7.33 11.09 18.68
N LEU A 36 7.97 10.21 19.45
CA LEU A 36 8.93 10.64 20.49
C LEU A 36 10.25 11.09 19.89
N ARG A 37 10.73 10.47 18.82
CA ARG A 37 12.03 10.79 18.19
C ARG A 37 12.06 12.13 17.48
N LEU A 38 10.94 12.55 16.86
CA LEU A 38 10.78 13.83 16.14
C LEU A 38 11.98 14.16 15.21
N HIS A 39 12.50 13.15 14.51
CA HIS A 39 13.74 13.27 13.73
C HIS A 39 13.74 14.41 12.72
N TYR A 40 12.57 14.73 12.15
CA TYR A 40 12.37 15.81 11.20
C TYR A 40 12.56 17.22 11.81
N ARG A 41 12.42 17.39 13.13
CA ARG A 41 12.66 18.67 13.83
C ARG A 41 14.15 19.01 13.98
N LYS A 42 15.02 18.02 13.76
CA LYS A 42 16.48 18.17 13.87
C LYS A 42 17.12 18.54 12.52
N CYS A 43 16.35 18.66 11.45
CA CYS A 43 16.85 18.96 10.12
C CYS A 43 16.83 20.49 9.90
N ALA A 44 17.98 21.07 9.57
CA ALA A 44 18.06 22.45 9.09
C ALA A 44 17.50 22.59 7.67
N PRO A 45 16.99 23.77 7.28
CA PRO A 45 16.60 24.02 5.91
C PRO A 45 17.75 23.72 4.93
N TYR A 46 17.44 23.00 3.86
CA TYR A 46 18.39 22.65 2.82
C TYR A 46 17.69 22.65 1.48
N TYR A 47 18.21 23.44 0.53
CA TYR A 47 17.62 23.68 -0.79
C TYR A 47 18.60 23.28 -1.89
N PRO A 48 18.85 21.98 -2.14
CA PRO A 48 19.70 21.55 -3.24
C PRO A 48 19.06 21.90 -4.60
N ARG A 49 19.86 22.01 -5.65
CA ARG A 49 19.34 22.10 -7.01
C ARG A 49 18.61 20.81 -7.36
N THR A 50 17.28 20.90 -7.45
CA THR A 50 16.38 19.75 -7.56
C THR A 50 15.78 19.66 -8.97
N ALA A 51 15.97 18.52 -9.62
CA ALA A 51 15.26 18.14 -10.83
C ALA A 51 14.01 17.34 -10.45
N ILE A 52 12.84 17.71 -10.98
CA ILE A 52 11.62 16.91 -10.87
C ILE A 52 11.43 16.16 -12.18
N LEU A 53 11.34 14.82 -12.13
CA LEU A 53 11.07 13.98 -13.29
C LEU A 53 9.62 13.51 -13.26
N VAL A 54 8.87 13.85 -14.30
CA VAL A 54 7.46 13.51 -14.45
C VAL A 54 7.29 12.69 -15.74
N PRO A 55 7.13 11.36 -15.66
CA PRO A 55 6.81 10.56 -16.83
C PRO A 55 5.36 10.80 -17.26
N ALA A 56 5.14 11.04 -18.54
CA ALA A 56 3.82 11.30 -19.12
C ALA A 56 3.59 10.44 -20.36
N TRP A 57 2.43 9.77 -20.43
CA TRP A 57 1.96 9.03 -21.58
C TRP A 57 0.45 9.20 -21.73
N ASN A 58 0.04 10.02 -22.70
CA ASN A 58 -1.35 10.39 -22.92
C ASN A 58 -1.98 10.98 -21.63
N GLU A 59 -1.41 12.07 -21.13
CA GLU A 59 -1.78 12.74 -19.87
C GLU A 59 -2.32 14.17 -20.09
N ALA A 60 -2.87 14.48 -21.26
CA ALA A 60 -3.36 15.81 -21.60
C ALA A 60 -4.35 16.40 -20.58
N LEU A 61 -5.13 15.53 -19.91
CA LEU A 61 -6.11 15.95 -18.90
C LEU A 61 -5.48 16.52 -17.62
N VAL A 62 -4.27 16.11 -17.26
CA VAL A 62 -3.69 16.40 -15.93
C VAL A 62 -2.38 17.16 -15.99
N ILE A 63 -1.57 16.95 -17.04
CA ILE A 63 -0.18 17.39 -17.06
C ILE A 63 -0.01 18.91 -16.97
N GLY A 64 -0.88 19.68 -17.62
CA GLY A 64 -0.81 21.13 -17.58
C GLY A 64 -0.98 21.69 -16.18
N ALA A 65 -2.01 21.23 -15.46
CA ALA A 65 -2.27 21.61 -14.07
C ALA A 65 -1.18 21.13 -13.12
N SER A 66 -0.62 19.95 -13.37
CA SER A 66 0.47 19.37 -12.54
C SER A 66 1.73 20.24 -12.66
N VAL A 67 2.12 20.65 -13.87
CA VAL A 67 3.28 21.55 -14.06
C VAL A 67 3.05 22.91 -13.39
N GLU A 68 1.87 23.51 -13.50
CA GLU A 68 1.56 24.78 -12.83
C GLU A 68 1.72 24.69 -11.32
N ARG A 69 1.22 23.62 -10.71
CA ARG A 69 1.34 23.39 -9.25
C ARG A 69 2.79 23.18 -8.83
N LEU A 70 3.61 22.52 -9.65
CA LEU A 70 5.04 22.37 -9.38
C LEU A 70 5.77 23.72 -9.41
N MET A 71 5.34 24.66 -10.26
CA MET A 71 5.88 26.00 -10.29
C MET A 71 5.49 26.86 -9.06
N GLN A 72 4.44 26.45 -8.33
CA GLN A 72 3.94 27.10 -7.11
C GLN A 72 4.51 26.50 -5.81
N LEU A 73 5.42 25.52 -5.89
CA LEU A 73 6.08 24.97 -4.71
C LEU A 73 6.87 26.05 -3.97
N ASP A 74 6.82 25.99 -2.62
CA ASP A 74 7.64 26.83 -1.74
C ASP A 74 9.11 26.37 -1.80
N TYR A 75 9.76 26.73 -2.90
CA TYR A 75 11.14 26.36 -3.21
C TYR A 75 11.80 27.42 -4.07
N PRO A 76 13.13 27.72 -3.88
CA PRO A 76 13.81 28.72 -4.64
C PRO A 76 13.72 28.45 -6.16
N PRO A 77 13.14 29.36 -6.96
CA PRO A 77 12.87 29.14 -8.38
C PRO A 77 14.10 28.76 -9.21
N GLU A 78 15.25 29.36 -8.91
CA GLU A 78 16.53 29.11 -9.56
C GLU A 78 17.14 27.74 -9.23
N ARG A 79 16.60 27.07 -8.19
CA ARG A 79 17.03 25.74 -7.73
C ARG A 79 16.05 24.63 -8.10
N LEU A 80 15.00 24.94 -8.88
CA LEU A 80 13.97 24.00 -9.28
C LEU A 80 13.85 23.92 -10.79
N ARG A 81 13.98 22.70 -11.34
CA ARG A 81 13.70 22.40 -12.73
C ARG A 81 12.76 21.21 -12.85
N VAL A 82 11.79 21.30 -13.74
CA VAL A 82 10.82 20.24 -14.03
C VAL A 82 11.10 19.68 -15.43
N TYR A 83 11.33 18.40 -15.50
CA TYR A 83 11.52 17.65 -16.73
C TYR A 83 10.33 16.74 -16.92
N VAL A 84 9.47 17.04 -17.89
CA VAL A 84 8.37 16.16 -18.25
C VAL A 84 8.81 15.27 -19.40
N ILE A 85 8.81 13.97 -19.15
CA ILE A 85 9.27 12.97 -20.11
C ILE A 85 8.04 12.37 -20.82
N ASP A 86 7.80 12.82 -22.04
CA ASP A 86 6.74 12.38 -22.91
C ASP A 86 7.10 11.05 -23.57
N ASP A 87 6.40 9.99 -23.20
CA ASP A 87 6.60 8.61 -23.71
C ASP A 87 5.92 8.39 -25.07
N ALA A 88 6.20 9.25 -26.06
CA ALA A 88 5.59 9.25 -27.39
C ALA A 88 4.05 9.34 -27.36
N SER A 89 3.51 10.26 -26.56
CA SER A 89 2.07 10.50 -26.49
C SER A 89 1.45 10.88 -27.83
N THR A 90 0.21 10.45 -28.04
CA THR A 90 -0.58 10.63 -29.27
C THR A 90 -1.81 11.51 -29.07
N ASP A 91 -2.03 12.01 -27.87
CA ASP A 91 -3.08 12.99 -27.51
C ASP A 91 -2.51 14.42 -27.47
N GLY A 92 -3.22 15.36 -26.88
CA GLY A 92 -2.78 16.76 -26.71
C GLY A 92 -1.62 17.01 -25.73
N THR A 93 -1.01 15.94 -25.15
CA THR A 93 0.09 16.06 -24.17
C THR A 93 1.30 16.84 -24.73
N PRO A 94 1.83 16.53 -25.93
CA PRO A 94 3.02 17.22 -26.46
C PRO A 94 2.81 18.73 -26.69
N GLU A 95 1.62 19.11 -27.14
CA GLU A 95 1.25 20.51 -27.40
C GLU A 95 1.22 21.31 -26.09
N LEU A 96 0.57 20.77 -25.06
CA LEU A 96 0.52 21.36 -23.72
C LEU A 96 1.92 21.50 -23.11
N LEU A 97 2.79 20.50 -23.29
CA LEU A 97 4.15 20.54 -22.75
C LEU A 97 5.01 21.61 -23.44
N ARG A 98 4.91 21.77 -24.77
CA ARG A 98 5.60 22.85 -25.50
C ARG A 98 5.10 24.23 -25.07
N GLU A 99 3.81 24.36 -24.75
CA GLU A 99 3.25 25.59 -24.19
C GLU A 99 3.84 25.89 -22.81
N LYS A 100 3.88 24.89 -21.91
CA LYS A 100 4.45 25.05 -20.55
C LYS A 100 5.95 25.34 -20.58
N GLU A 101 6.70 24.76 -21.47
CA GLU A 101 8.13 25.06 -21.66
C GLU A 101 8.35 26.53 -22.10
N ARG A 102 7.51 27.05 -23.01
CA ARG A 102 7.52 28.45 -23.38
C ARG A 102 7.07 29.40 -22.26
N GLN A 103 6.12 29.00 -21.45
CA GLN A 103 5.61 29.76 -20.31
C GLN A 103 6.64 29.88 -19.18
N TYR A 104 7.44 28.82 -18.96
CA TYR A 104 8.43 28.74 -17.87
C TYR A 104 9.85 28.47 -18.41
N PRO A 105 10.45 29.40 -19.19
CA PRO A 105 11.73 29.18 -19.86
C PRO A 105 12.85 28.91 -18.84
N GLY A 106 13.68 27.89 -19.11
CA GLY A 106 14.77 27.46 -18.23
C GLY A 106 14.36 26.75 -16.94
N ARG A 107 13.04 26.59 -16.69
CA ARG A 107 12.50 25.90 -15.52
C ARG A 107 11.69 24.67 -15.86
N VAL A 108 10.97 24.64 -16.98
CA VAL A 108 10.23 23.48 -17.49
C VAL A 108 10.88 23.01 -18.78
N PHE A 109 11.08 21.71 -18.92
CA PHE A 109 11.72 21.08 -20.07
C PHE A 109 10.85 19.92 -20.56
N HIS A 110 10.52 19.91 -21.84
CA HIS A 110 9.81 18.83 -22.51
C HIS A 110 10.81 17.88 -23.16
N LEU A 111 10.96 16.68 -22.59
CA LEU A 111 11.78 15.62 -23.15
C LEU A 111 10.86 14.58 -23.81
N ARG A 112 11.01 14.34 -25.12
CA ARG A 112 10.17 13.38 -25.85
C ARG A 112 10.98 12.17 -26.30
N ARG A 113 10.47 10.97 -26.00
CA ARG A 113 10.99 9.70 -26.52
C ARG A 113 10.46 9.47 -27.94
N GLU A 114 11.27 8.87 -28.80
CA GLU A 114 10.84 8.50 -30.17
C GLU A 114 9.88 7.30 -30.16
N VAL A 115 10.16 6.31 -29.28
CA VAL A 115 9.38 5.10 -29.13
C VAL A 115 8.88 4.98 -27.68
N GLY A 116 7.56 4.94 -27.53
CA GLY A 116 6.88 4.82 -26.24
C GLY A 116 6.38 3.40 -25.94
N GLY A 117 5.68 3.26 -24.80
CA GLY A 117 4.97 2.04 -24.44
C GLY A 117 5.82 0.96 -23.76
N MET A 118 7.10 1.22 -23.51
CA MET A 118 7.97 0.27 -22.79
C MET A 118 7.78 0.28 -21.27
N GLY A 119 6.99 1.23 -20.75
CA GLY A 119 6.66 1.37 -19.33
C GLY A 119 7.42 2.47 -18.60
N LYS A 120 6.91 2.86 -17.43
CA LYS A 120 7.34 4.01 -16.63
C LYS A 120 8.85 4.03 -16.36
N ALA A 121 9.45 2.89 -16.02
CA ALA A 121 10.87 2.81 -15.69
C ALA A 121 11.77 3.19 -16.88
N HIS A 122 11.40 2.81 -18.10
CA HIS A 122 12.12 3.21 -19.30
C HIS A 122 12.04 4.71 -19.58
N THR A 123 10.86 5.29 -19.37
CA THR A 123 10.63 6.74 -19.49
C THR A 123 11.46 7.50 -18.47
N LEU A 124 11.47 7.05 -17.21
CA LEU A 124 12.28 7.65 -16.15
C LEU A 124 13.77 7.54 -16.44
N ASN A 125 14.25 6.41 -16.98
CA ASN A 125 15.65 6.22 -17.31
C ASN A 125 16.13 7.20 -18.40
N PHE A 126 15.28 7.48 -19.39
CA PHE A 126 15.57 8.51 -20.40
C PHE A 126 15.74 9.90 -19.76
N GLY A 127 14.84 10.26 -18.81
CA GLY A 127 14.96 11.51 -18.06
C GLY A 127 16.18 11.55 -17.14
N LEU A 128 16.50 10.45 -16.46
CA LEU A 128 17.68 10.34 -15.60
C LEU A 128 18.98 10.49 -16.38
N GLU A 129 19.10 9.86 -17.54
CA GLU A 129 20.26 10.01 -18.42
C GLU A 129 20.49 11.48 -18.78
N HIS A 130 19.40 12.20 -19.14
CA HIS A 130 19.48 13.61 -19.47
C HIS A 130 19.94 14.49 -18.29
N VAL A 131 19.35 14.30 -17.08
CA VAL A 131 19.68 15.16 -15.92
C VAL A 131 21.02 14.81 -15.28
N LEU A 132 21.49 13.56 -15.41
CA LEU A 132 22.81 13.14 -14.94
C LEU A 132 23.96 13.59 -15.85
N ALA A 133 23.68 13.90 -17.12
CA ALA A 133 24.69 14.39 -18.09
C ALA A 133 25.29 15.74 -17.69
N SER A 134 24.65 16.50 -16.80
CA SER A 134 25.13 17.78 -16.29
C SER A 134 25.32 17.76 -14.77
N ASP A 135 26.19 18.63 -14.25
CA ASP A 135 26.42 18.79 -12.80
C ASP A 135 25.43 19.75 -12.13
N TRP A 136 24.36 20.14 -12.84
CA TRP A 136 23.39 21.06 -12.26
C TRP A 136 22.59 20.41 -11.14
N MET A 137 22.11 19.19 -11.33
CA MET A 137 21.24 18.49 -10.39
C MET A 137 22.03 17.97 -9.17
N GLN A 138 21.54 18.26 -7.95
CA GLN A 138 22.03 17.72 -6.68
C GLN A 138 21.04 16.74 -6.05
N ALA A 139 19.74 16.90 -6.36
CA ALA A 139 18.68 16.00 -5.94
C ALA A 139 17.70 15.79 -7.09
N VAL A 140 17.04 14.62 -7.13
CA VAL A 140 15.98 14.30 -8.09
C VAL A 140 14.73 13.83 -7.37
N LEU A 141 13.60 14.47 -7.70
CA LEU A 141 12.27 14.03 -7.28
C LEU A 141 11.63 13.29 -8.45
N ILE A 142 11.23 12.05 -8.22
CA ILE A 142 10.45 11.25 -9.16
C ILE A 142 9.01 11.25 -8.70
N MET A 143 8.09 11.64 -9.59
CA MET A 143 6.66 11.71 -9.28
C MET A 143 5.80 11.26 -10.46
N ASP A 144 4.56 10.87 -10.19
CA ASP A 144 3.55 10.60 -11.22
C ASP A 144 2.87 11.89 -11.68
N SER A 145 2.39 11.92 -12.92
CA SER A 145 1.76 13.09 -13.55
C SER A 145 0.47 13.56 -12.88
N ASP A 146 -0.21 12.67 -12.15
CA ASP A 146 -1.50 12.89 -11.48
C ASP A 146 -1.38 13.17 -9.97
N VAL A 147 -0.16 13.31 -9.48
CA VAL A 147 0.11 13.55 -8.06
C VAL A 147 0.25 15.04 -7.78
N ILE A 148 -0.37 15.51 -6.71
CA ILE A 148 -0.33 16.91 -6.30
C ILE A 148 0.46 17.05 -5.00
N TYR A 149 1.51 17.84 -5.04
CA TYR A 149 2.30 18.20 -3.86
C TYR A 149 1.71 19.42 -3.15
N GLU A 150 1.60 19.37 -1.82
CA GLU A 150 1.37 20.59 -1.05
C GLU A 150 2.60 21.52 -1.17
N PRO A 151 2.41 22.86 -1.16
CA PRO A 151 3.49 23.81 -1.46
C PRO A 151 4.78 23.56 -0.67
N GLU A 152 4.67 23.17 0.59
CA GLU A 152 5.81 22.96 1.48
C GLU A 152 6.50 21.59 1.32
N SER A 153 5.89 20.65 0.61
CA SER A 153 6.30 19.24 0.63
C SER A 153 7.74 19.05 0.16
N LEU A 154 8.15 19.71 -0.92
CA LEU A 154 9.51 19.56 -1.45
C LEU A 154 10.57 20.07 -0.45
N ARG A 155 10.37 21.25 0.15
CA ARG A 155 11.35 21.80 1.11
C ARG A 155 11.43 20.96 2.40
N LEU A 156 10.31 20.33 2.81
CA LEU A 156 10.29 19.42 3.94
C LEU A 156 11.03 18.11 3.64
N MET A 157 10.98 17.63 2.42
CA MET A 157 11.74 16.44 2.00
C MET A 157 13.22 16.74 1.86
N THR A 158 13.59 17.83 1.19
CA THR A 158 14.98 18.13 0.87
C THR A 158 15.84 18.42 2.09
N ARG A 159 15.29 18.93 3.20
CA ARG A 159 16.04 19.17 4.46
C ARG A 159 16.73 17.91 5.00
N HIS A 160 16.17 16.71 4.75
CA HIS A 160 16.78 15.45 5.17
C HIS A 160 18.04 15.10 4.40
N LEU A 161 18.18 15.58 3.15
CA LEU A 161 19.37 15.36 2.32
C LEU A 161 20.58 16.20 2.74
N ALA A 162 20.44 17.08 3.73
CA ALA A 162 21.57 17.74 4.38
C ALA A 162 22.47 16.73 5.14
N ASP A 163 21.90 15.59 5.59
CA ASP A 163 22.67 14.46 6.12
C ASP A 163 23.16 13.59 4.94
N PRO A 164 24.49 13.50 4.69
CA PRO A 164 25.04 12.74 3.57
C PRO A 164 24.76 11.23 3.65
N ASN A 165 24.38 10.72 4.83
CA ASN A 165 23.97 9.33 5.00
C ASN A 165 22.52 9.09 4.53
N VAL A 166 21.73 10.13 4.25
CA VAL A 166 20.38 10.00 3.72
C VAL A 166 20.44 9.99 2.19
N GLY A 167 20.16 8.84 1.61
CA GLY A 167 20.13 8.67 0.15
C GLY A 167 18.79 9.04 -0.46
N ALA A 168 17.69 8.79 0.25
CA ALA A 168 16.36 9.04 -0.28
C ALA A 168 15.32 9.37 0.80
N VAL A 169 14.26 10.08 0.38
CA VAL A 169 13.18 10.55 1.25
C VAL A 169 11.84 10.24 0.61
N ASN A 170 10.90 9.72 1.41
CA ASN A 170 9.52 9.43 1.02
C ASN A 170 8.56 10.43 1.66
N ALA A 171 7.59 10.92 0.89
CA ALA A 171 6.51 11.76 1.39
C ALA A 171 5.30 10.93 1.86
N TYR A 172 4.37 11.57 2.56
CA TYR A 172 3.09 10.98 2.93
C TYR A 172 2.07 11.17 1.81
N ILE A 173 1.78 10.07 1.10
CA ILE A 173 0.75 10.07 0.05
C ILE A 173 -0.62 9.88 0.70
N LYS A 174 -1.57 10.74 0.32
CA LYS A 174 -2.98 10.71 0.70
C LYS A 174 -3.88 10.49 -0.51
N GLU A 175 -5.05 9.92 -0.26
CA GLU A 175 -6.11 9.80 -1.25
C GLU A 175 -6.72 11.18 -1.53
N GLY A 176 -6.70 11.62 -2.79
CA GLY A 176 -7.12 12.95 -3.22
C GLY A 176 -8.25 12.98 -4.26
N SER A 177 -8.82 11.83 -4.65
CA SER A 177 -9.84 11.76 -5.70
C SER A 177 -11.12 12.53 -5.35
N ARG A 178 -11.65 13.29 -6.31
CA ARG A 178 -12.93 14.06 -6.15
C ARG A 178 -13.81 13.87 -7.39
N PRO A 179 -15.14 13.66 -7.22
CA PRO A 179 -15.81 13.36 -5.96
C PRO A 179 -15.39 11.98 -5.43
N GLY A 180 -15.20 11.88 -4.10
CA GLY A 180 -14.89 10.62 -3.45
C GLY A 180 -16.10 9.68 -3.40
N ASN A 181 -15.86 8.38 -3.45
CA ASN A 181 -16.87 7.33 -3.30
C ASN A 181 -16.53 6.35 -2.17
N TYR A 182 -17.30 5.28 -2.03
CA TYR A 182 -17.04 4.28 -0.97
C TYR A 182 -15.67 3.63 -1.11
N MET A 183 -15.19 3.36 -2.33
CA MET A 183 -13.91 2.72 -2.61
C MET A 183 -12.75 3.66 -2.23
N THR A 184 -12.78 4.90 -2.67
CA THR A 184 -11.73 5.88 -2.35
C THR A 184 -11.68 6.18 -0.85
N ARG A 185 -12.81 6.10 -0.12
CA ARG A 185 -12.82 6.20 1.34
C ARG A 185 -12.15 5.00 2.02
N PHE A 186 -12.34 3.77 1.53
CA PHE A 186 -11.59 2.61 2.02
C PHE A 186 -10.10 2.76 1.74
N ILE A 187 -9.71 3.25 0.56
CA ILE A 187 -8.31 3.54 0.22
C ILE A 187 -7.76 4.64 1.13
N GLY A 188 -8.54 5.67 1.43
CA GLY A 188 -8.15 6.71 2.39
C GLY A 188 -7.80 6.13 3.76
N TYR A 189 -8.59 5.19 4.28
CA TYR A 189 -8.27 4.48 5.53
C TYR A 189 -7.05 3.56 5.37
N GLU A 190 -6.96 2.79 4.28
CA GLU A 190 -5.79 1.97 3.96
C GLU A 190 -4.51 2.82 3.98
N TYR A 191 -4.54 4.04 3.46
CA TYR A 191 -3.38 4.92 3.42
C TYR A 191 -2.95 5.46 4.78
N ILE A 192 -3.87 5.60 5.74
CA ILE A 192 -3.48 5.87 7.12
C ILE A 192 -2.67 4.70 7.68
N THR A 193 -3.06 3.46 7.43
CA THR A 193 -2.35 2.28 7.94
C THR A 193 -1.06 2.00 7.16
N ALA A 194 -1.10 2.00 5.82
CA ALA A 194 -0.01 1.58 4.95
C ALA A 194 1.02 2.70 4.69
N GLN A 195 0.59 3.95 4.59
CA GLN A 195 1.50 5.08 4.33
C GLN A 195 1.85 5.82 5.62
N ALA A 196 0.87 6.23 6.42
CA ALA A 196 1.18 6.98 7.62
C ALA A 196 1.79 6.12 8.73
N ALA A 197 1.14 5.02 9.14
CA ALA A 197 1.61 4.19 10.23
C ALA A 197 2.81 3.32 9.83
N ALA A 198 2.69 2.53 8.77
CA ALA A 198 3.74 1.60 8.38
C ALA A 198 5.04 2.31 8.01
N ARG A 199 5.01 3.46 7.32
CA ARG A 199 6.23 4.22 6.98
C ARG A 199 6.92 4.81 8.21
N ARG A 200 6.14 5.29 9.21
CA ARG A 200 6.71 5.74 10.49
C ARG A 200 7.41 4.61 11.23
N SER A 201 6.78 3.43 11.32
CA SER A 201 7.40 2.27 11.97
C SER A 201 8.66 1.79 11.26
N GLN A 202 8.63 1.73 9.92
CA GLN A 202 9.78 1.38 9.09
C GLN A 202 10.92 2.40 9.22
N ASN A 203 10.62 3.68 9.33
CA ASN A 203 11.61 4.71 9.60
C ASN A 203 12.29 4.51 10.97
N VAL A 204 11.54 4.10 12.01
CA VAL A 204 12.09 3.75 13.33
C VAL A 204 12.99 2.53 13.25
N LEU A 205 12.58 1.50 12.50
CA LEU A 205 13.37 0.28 12.29
C LEU A 205 14.63 0.53 11.45
N GLY A 206 14.68 1.62 10.66
CA GLY A 206 15.74 1.87 9.70
C GLY A 206 15.68 0.90 8.51
N ALA A 207 14.48 0.43 8.17
CA ALA A 207 14.22 -0.47 7.04
C ALA A 207 12.90 -0.06 6.38
N VAL A 208 12.99 0.68 5.28
CA VAL A 208 11.83 1.14 4.50
C VAL A 208 11.55 0.18 3.35
N ALA A 209 10.32 -0.28 3.24
CA ALA A 209 9.92 -1.26 2.23
C ALA A 209 9.90 -0.67 0.82
N CYS A 210 9.39 0.55 0.67
CA CYS A 210 9.21 1.17 -0.63
C CYS A 210 9.14 2.69 -0.51
N LEU A 211 9.87 3.40 -1.35
CA LEU A 211 9.63 4.79 -1.69
C LEU A 211 8.47 4.77 -2.69
N ALA A 212 7.32 5.33 -2.32
CA ALA A 212 6.16 5.29 -3.21
C ALA A 212 6.47 6.00 -4.53
N GLY A 213 6.15 5.36 -5.65
CA GLY A 213 6.56 5.77 -7.00
C GLY A 213 6.13 7.18 -7.43
N GLY A 214 5.09 7.76 -6.78
CA GLY A 214 4.63 9.13 -7.00
C GLY A 214 5.30 10.18 -6.10
N ALA A 215 6.20 9.81 -5.16
CA ALA A 215 6.74 10.75 -4.17
C ALA A 215 8.10 10.30 -3.63
N GLN A 216 9.08 10.08 -4.49
CA GLN A 216 10.42 9.63 -4.11
C GLN A 216 11.48 10.68 -4.45
N LEU A 217 12.10 11.23 -3.42
CA LEU A 217 13.23 12.15 -3.55
C LEU A 217 14.55 11.40 -3.30
N HIS A 218 15.52 11.57 -4.20
CA HIS A 218 16.84 10.97 -4.06
C HIS A 218 17.93 12.05 -4.12
N SER A 219 19.03 11.89 -3.38
CA SER A 219 20.26 12.62 -3.65
C SER A 219 20.90 12.14 -4.97
N ARG A 220 21.65 13.02 -5.66
CA ARG A 220 22.42 12.64 -6.85
C ARG A 220 23.36 11.48 -6.54
N ALA A 221 24.11 11.59 -5.45
CA ALA A 221 25.04 10.55 -5.03
C ALA A 221 24.38 9.17 -4.84
N ASN A 222 23.12 9.15 -4.32
CA ASN A 222 22.37 7.89 -4.20
C ASN A 222 21.97 7.33 -5.57
N ILE A 223 21.46 8.15 -6.49
CA ILE A 223 21.08 7.68 -7.83
C ILE A 223 22.30 7.10 -8.55
N GLU A 224 23.44 7.80 -8.52
CA GLU A 224 24.70 7.32 -9.10
C GLU A 224 25.15 6.00 -8.43
N ALA A 225 25.10 5.93 -7.09
CA ALA A 225 25.46 4.73 -6.34
C ALA A 225 24.59 3.52 -6.67
N VAL A 226 23.30 3.69 -6.96
CA VAL A 226 22.41 2.57 -7.37
C VAL A 226 22.52 2.22 -8.85
N GLY A 227 23.40 2.91 -9.61
CA GLY A 227 23.72 2.61 -11.01
C GLY A 227 23.15 3.60 -12.02
N GLY A 228 22.68 4.79 -11.59
CA GLY A 228 22.21 5.87 -12.46
C GLY A 228 20.87 5.58 -13.17
N ARG A 229 20.17 4.53 -12.78
CA ARG A 229 18.94 4.07 -13.46
C ARG A 229 17.96 3.37 -12.54
N ILE A 230 16.70 3.37 -12.93
CA ILE A 230 15.60 2.65 -12.32
C ILE A 230 15.50 1.24 -12.93
N ASP A 231 15.13 0.26 -12.11
CA ASP A 231 14.97 -1.14 -12.54
C ASP A 231 13.82 -1.30 -13.56
N THR A 232 14.09 -2.01 -14.66
CA THR A 232 13.11 -2.28 -15.71
C THR A 232 12.63 -3.73 -15.72
N GLN A 233 13.13 -4.57 -14.81
CA GLN A 233 12.89 -6.02 -14.80
C GLN A 233 11.71 -6.42 -13.91
N THR A 234 11.28 -5.53 -13.02
CA THR A 234 10.20 -5.81 -12.05
C THR A 234 9.04 -4.84 -12.20
N LEU A 235 7.87 -5.22 -11.70
CA LEU A 235 6.69 -4.36 -11.61
C LEU A 235 6.69 -3.45 -10.37
N ALA A 236 7.79 -3.45 -9.60
CA ALA A 236 8.00 -2.67 -8.38
C ALA A 236 9.40 -2.03 -8.40
N GLU A 237 9.64 -1.23 -9.42
CA GLU A 237 10.89 -0.52 -9.67
C GLU A 237 11.31 0.39 -8.50
N ASP A 238 10.31 1.01 -7.89
CA ASP A 238 10.45 1.87 -6.71
C ASP A 238 10.94 1.09 -5.48
N THR A 239 10.37 -0.09 -5.25
CA THR A 239 10.78 -1.00 -4.17
C THR A 239 12.20 -1.52 -4.40
N VAL A 240 12.56 -1.89 -5.64
CA VAL A 240 13.93 -2.33 -5.98
C VAL A 240 14.93 -1.21 -5.70
N THR A 241 14.65 0.02 -6.18
CA THR A 241 15.51 1.18 -5.94
C THR A 241 15.65 1.48 -4.44
N THR A 242 14.55 1.36 -3.68
CA THR A 242 14.55 1.51 -2.22
C THR A 242 15.46 0.48 -1.53
N PHE A 243 15.41 -0.78 -1.96
CA PHE A 243 16.25 -1.84 -1.40
C PHE A 243 17.72 -1.60 -1.75
N LEU A 244 18.03 -1.30 -3.01
CA LEU A 244 19.40 -1.03 -3.45
C LEU A 244 20.03 0.15 -2.70
N THR A 245 19.27 1.24 -2.47
CA THR A 245 19.70 2.38 -1.64
C THR A 245 20.15 1.92 -0.26
N GLN A 246 19.33 1.12 0.43
CA GLN A 246 19.61 0.68 1.79
C GLN A 246 20.72 -0.39 1.85
N LEU A 247 20.77 -1.29 0.87
CA LEU A 247 21.82 -2.31 0.77
C LEU A 247 23.20 -1.70 0.52
N ARG A 248 23.27 -0.50 -0.04
CA ARG A 248 24.52 0.27 -0.22
C ARG A 248 24.88 1.14 0.99
N GLY A 249 24.10 1.05 2.07
CA GLY A 249 24.35 1.72 3.33
C GLY A 249 23.70 3.11 3.48
N ALA A 250 23.05 3.62 2.44
CA ALA A 250 22.33 4.88 2.54
C ALA A 250 20.99 4.71 3.28
N ARG A 251 20.63 5.71 4.07
CA ARG A 251 19.35 5.71 4.80
C ARG A 251 18.21 6.18 3.90
N VAL A 252 17.08 5.53 4.04
CA VAL A 252 15.80 5.97 3.48
C VAL A 252 14.96 6.53 4.62
N VAL A 253 14.43 7.74 4.46
CA VAL A 253 13.72 8.48 5.50
C VAL A 253 12.29 8.75 5.07
N PHE A 254 11.35 8.70 6.01
CA PHE A 254 9.98 9.11 5.82
C PHE A 254 9.73 10.51 6.42
N GLU A 255 9.26 11.47 5.60
CA GLU A 255 8.85 12.80 6.06
C GLU A 255 7.31 12.86 6.15
N PRO A 256 6.75 12.78 7.36
CA PRO A 256 5.32 12.67 7.56
C PRO A 256 4.53 13.97 7.29
N HIS A 257 5.21 15.12 7.21
CA HIS A 257 4.60 16.42 6.97
C HIS A 257 4.68 16.86 5.50
N ALA A 258 5.49 16.18 4.68
CA ALA A 258 5.46 16.35 3.24
C ALA A 258 4.25 15.60 2.69
N VAL A 259 3.14 16.31 2.50
CA VAL A 259 1.87 15.70 2.06
C VAL A 259 1.73 15.78 0.55
N VAL A 260 1.27 14.69 -0.02
CA VAL A 260 1.10 14.51 -1.46
C VAL A 260 -0.25 13.84 -1.70
N TRP A 261 -1.04 14.35 -2.63
CA TRP A 261 -2.38 13.87 -2.95
C TRP A 261 -2.36 13.11 -4.28
N ALA A 262 -2.82 11.86 -4.27
CA ALA A 262 -2.87 11.01 -5.45
C ALA A 262 -4.31 10.67 -5.85
N GLU A 263 -4.54 10.51 -7.15
CA GLU A 263 -5.80 9.99 -7.66
C GLU A 263 -5.81 8.46 -7.50
N GLU A 264 -6.84 7.96 -6.83
CA GLU A 264 -7.00 6.54 -6.55
C GLU A 264 -8.22 5.93 -7.27
N PRO A 265 -8.18 4.63 -7.57
CA PRO A 265 -9.26 3.97 -8.28
C PRO A 265 -10.61 4.08 -7.56
N GLY A 266 -11.62 4.60 -8.24
CA GLY A 266 -13.00 4.67 -7.75
C GLY A 266 -13.80 3.39 -7.96
N SER A 267 -13.22 2.34 -8.55
CA SER A 267 -13.86 1.06 -8.87
C SER A 267 -13.07 -0.13 -8.35
N ILE A 268 -13.75 -1.25 -8.11
CA ILE A 268 -13.10 -2.51 -7.71
C ILE A 268 -12.17 -3.00 -8.83
N THR A 269 -12.60 -2.91 -10.07
CA THR A 269 -11.81 -3.33 -11.23
C THR A 269 -10.53 -2.51 -11.36
N GLY A 270 -10.59 -1.20 -11.19
CA GLY A 270 -9.41 -0.32 -11.19
C GLY A 270 -8.46 -0.65 -10.03
N LEU A 271 -9.01 -0.75 -8.80
CA LEU A 271 -8.24 -1.16 -7.62
C LEU A 271 -7.58 -2.53 -7.84
N TRP A 272 -8.32 -3.50 -8.37
CA TRP A 272 -7.79 -4.85 -8.63
C TRP A 272 -6.59 -4.81 -9.57
N LYS A 273 -6.66 -4.08 -10.69
CA LYS A 273 -5.54 -3.92 -11.63
C LYS A 273 -4.32 -3.33 -10.92
N GLN A 274 -4.50 -2.25 -10.18
CA GLN A 274 -3.42 -1.56 -9.46
C GLN A 274 -2.77 -2.46 -8.39
N ARG A 275 -3.57 -3.07 -7.50
CA ARG A 275 -3.07 -3.91 -6.40
C ARG A 275 -2.52 -5.26 -6.91
N LEU A 276 -3.04 -5.80 -8.01
CA LEU A 276 -2.49 -6.98 -8.66
C LEU A 276 -1.05 -6.73 -9.16
N ARG A 277 -0.82 -5.56 -9.77
CA ARG A 277 0.52 -5.13 -10.19
C ARG A 277 1.47 -5.02 -8.98
N TRP A 278 1.02 -4.39 -7.89
CA TRP A 278 1.81 -4.27 -6.67
C TRP A 278 2.10 -5.64 -6.02
N GLY A 279 1.10 -6.50 -5.93
CA GLY A 279 1.28 -7.85 -5.38
C GLY A 279 2.27 -8.69 -6.18
N ARG A 280 2.18 -8.65 -7.52
CA ARG A 280 3.15 -9.31 -8.40
C ARG A 280 4.56 -8.73 -8.22
N GLY A 281 4.70 -7.42 -8.20
CA GLY A 281 5.96 -6.73 -7.95
C GLY A 281 6.60 -7.16 -6.62
N ASN A 282 5.81 -7.23 -5.54
CA ASN A 282 6.30 -7.69 -4.23
C ASN A 282 6.81 -9.15 -4.27
N ILE A 283 6.14 -10.04 -5.03
CA ILE A 283 6.60 -11.42 -5.21
C ILE A 283 7.93 -11.45 -5.98
N GLN A 284 8.05 -10.63 -7.05
CA GLN A 284 9.27 -10.53 -7.86
C GLN A 284 10.45 -10.01 -7.01
N VAL A 285 10.22 -8.95 -6.20
CA VAL A 285 11.20 -8.42 -5.25
C VAL A 285 11.60 -9.47 -4.22
N THR A 286 10.63 -10.21 -3.65
CA THR A 286 10.90 -11.27 -2.69
C THR A 286 11.83 -12.35 -3.26
N ARG A 287 11.61 -12.76 -4.50
CA ARG A 287 12.44 -13.74 -5.21
C ARG A 287 13.81 -13.19 -5.57
N ARG A 288 13.87 -11.94 -6.07
CA ARG A 288 15.12 -11.27 -6.46
C ARG A 288 16.07 -11.14 -5.28
N PHE A 289 15.54 -10.77 -4.12
CA PHE A 289 16.33 -10.60 -2.89
C PHE A 289 16.22 -11.80 -1.93
N LYS A 290 16.07 -13.03 -2.46
CA LYS A 290 15.88 -14.24 -1.65
C LYS A 290 16.97 -14.47 -0.60
N GLY A 291 18.21 -14.02 -0.85
CA GLY A 291 19.33 -14.12 0.09
C GLY A 291 19.30 -13.08 1.22
N LEU A 292 18.39 -12.10 1.17
CA LEU A 292 18.28 -11.02 2.15
C LEU A 292 17.55 -11.45 3.42
N TRP A 293 16.48 -12.23 3.27
CA TRP A 293 15.50 -12.47 4.33
C TRP A 293 16.11 -13.17 5.53
N PHE A 294 15.86 -12.63 6.72
CA PHE A 294 16.42 -13.09 8.00
C PHE A 294 17.94 -13.01 8.11
N ARG A 295 18.60 -12.21 7.26
CA ARG A 295 20.05 -12.00 7.22
C ARG A 295 20.38 -10.52 7.26
N PRO A 296 20.79 -9.96 8.41
CA PRO A 296 21.11 -8.53 8.55
C PRO A 296 22.44 -8.11 7.88
N ARG A 297 23.22 -9.08 7.37
CA ARG A 297 24.48 -8.83 6.64
C ARG A 297 24.53 -9.69 5.40
N LEU A 298 24.91 -9.10 4.29
CA LEU A 298 25.19 -9.81 3.05
C LEU A 298 26.70 -9.82 2.80
N PRO A 299 27.26 -10.87 2.14
CA PRO A 299 28.69 -10.98 1.88
C PRO A 299 29.28 -9.78 1.12
N TRP A 300 28.49 -9.14 0.27
CA TRP A 300 28.91 -7.98 -0.54
C TRP A 300 28.56 -6.62 0.10
N SER A 301 27.92 -6.58 1.26
CA SER A 301 27.54 -5.34 1.94
C SER A 301 28.66 -4.93 2.91
N ALA A 302 29.26 -3.77 2.67
CA ALA A 302 30.28 -3.21 3.56
C ALA A 302 29.70 -2.80 4.93
N THR A 303 28.40 -2.52 4.99
CA THR A 303 27.69 -2.06 6.20
C THR A 303 26.52 -2.99 6.55
N PRO A 304 26.20 -3.17 7.84
CA PRO A 304 24.99 -3.89 8.25
C PRO A 304 23.74 -3.16 7.73
N HIS A 305 22.84 -3.87 7.06
CA HIS A 305 21.55 -3.34 6.63
C HIS A 305 20.43 -3.88 7.53
N ARG A 306 19.35 -3.12 7.65
CA ARG A 306 18.20 -3.47 8.48
C ARG A 306 17.11 -4.28 7.74
N LEU A 307 17.17 -4.32 6.40
CA LEU A 307 16.19 -5.03 5.56
C LEU A 307 16.17 -6.55 5.85
N GLY A 308 17.29 -7.17 6.25
CA GLY A 308 17.35 -8.59 6.64
C GLY A 308 16.94 -8.86 8.09
N SER A 309 16.51 -7.85 8.86
CA SER A 309 16.10 -8.06 10.26
C SER A 309 14.81 -8.88 10.37
N ILE A 310 14.68 -9.62 11.47
CA ILE A 310 13.47 -10.39 11.77
C ILE A 310 12.22 -9.48 11.75
N SER A 311 12.29 -8.29 12.35
CA SER A 311 11.16 -7.34 12.40
C SER A 311 10.71 -6.92 11.00
N PHE A 312 11.63 -6.64 10.07
CA PHE A 312 11.28 -6.28 8.71
C PHE A 312 10.75 -7.48 7.93
N ALA A 313 11.35 -8.66 8.08
CA ALA A 313 10.88 -9.88 7.45
C ALA A 313 9.46 -10.27 7.92
N LEU A 314 9.18 -10.19 9.23
CA LEU A 314 7.83 -10.41 9.78
C LEU A 314 6.82 -9.43 9.16
N PHE A 315 7.17 -8.15 9.07
CA PHE A 315 6.32 -7.16 8.40
C PHE A 315 6.06 -7.56 6.94
N TRP A 316 7.10 -7.85 6.17
CA TRP A 316 6.99 -8.16 4.74
C TRP A 316 6.15 -9.42 4.49
N PHE A 317 6.48 -10.50 5.19
CA PHE A 317 5.82 -11.79 5.00
C PHE A 317 4.44 -11.87 5.63
N SER A 318 4.13 -11.13 6.71
CA SER A 318 2.78 -11.11 7.28
C SER A 318 1.74 -10.59 6.29
N LEU A 319 2.09 -9.58 5.49
CA LEU A 319 1.23 -9.04 4.44
C LEU A 319 1.22 -9.95 3.21
N LEU A 320 2.39 -10.41 2.77
CA LEU A 320 2.50 -11.24 1.58
C LEU A 320 1.79 -12.59 1.76
N LEU A 321 1.89 -13.23 2.93
CA LEU A 321 1.31 -14.54 3.21
C LEU A 321 -0.09 -14.47 3.85
N GLN A 322 -0.65 -13.29 4.04
CA GLN A 322 -1.95 -13.13 4.69
C GLN A 322 -3.06 -14.01 4.09
N PRO A 323 -3.24 -14.14 2.76
CA PRO A 323 -4.24 -15.05 2.20
C PRO A 323 -4.01 -16.50 2.58
N ALA A 324 -2.75 -16.96 2.61
CA ALA A 324 -2.40 -18.32 3.00
C ALA A 324 -2.72 -18.58 4.48
N PHE A 325 -2.46 -17.61 5.36
CA PHE A 325 -2.82 -17.70 6.79
C PHE A 325 -4.32 -17.78 6.99
N MET A 326 -5.12 -17.00 6.25
CA MET A 326 -6.58 -17.05 6.31
C MET A 326 -7.10 -18.42 5.86
N ILE A 327 -6.56 -18.99 4.79
CA ILE A 327 -6.96 -20.31 4.28
C ILE A 327 -6.55 -21.40 5.27
N ALA A 328 -5.31 -21.40 5.76
CA ALA A 328 -4.82 -22.39 6.71
C ALA A 328 -5.62 -22.37 8.02
N SER A 329 -5.93 -21.17 8.54
CA SER A 329 -6.72 -20.98 9.74
C SER A 329 -8.14 -21.54 9.57
N SER A 330 -8.85 -21.18 8.49
CA SER A 330 -10.19 -21.69 8.20
C SER A 330 -10.21 -23.22 8.02
N ALA A 331 -9.29 -23.76 7.22
CA ALA A 331 -9.21 -25.20 6.98
C ALA A 331 -8.94 -25.98 8.27
N SER A 332 -8.07 -25.45 9.13
CA SER A 332 -7.74 -26.09 10.41
C SER A 332 -8.90 -26.02 11.42
N LEU A 333 -9.66 -24.91 11.46
CA LEU A 333 -10.87 -24.82 12.29
C LEU A 333 -11.92 -25.82 11.84
N ILE A 334 -12.19 -25.93 10.54
CA ILE A 334 -13.14 -26.91 9.99
C ILE A 334 -12.66 -28.33 10.29
N THR A 335 -11.38 -28.62 10.14
CA THR A 335 -10.83 -29.95 10.45
C THR A 335 -10.96 -30.27 11.94
N LEU A 336 -10.64 -29.31 12.83
CA LEU A 336 -10.81 -29.47 14.28
C LEU A 336 -12.26 -29.71 14.69
N PHE A 337 -13.22 -29.06 14.03
CA PHE A 337 -14.65 -29.24 14.29
C PHE A 337 -15.04 -30.73 14.21
N PHE A 338 -14.53 -31.48 13.23
CA PHE A 338 -14.83 -32.91 13.08
C PHE A 338 -13.99 -33.83 13.97
N ILE A 339 -12.81 -33.38 14.44
CA ILE A 339 -11.91 -34.21 15.27
C ILE A 339 -12.12 -33.94 16.77
N ASP A 340 -12.30 -32.68 17.16
CA ASP A 340 -12.46 -32.22 18.54
C ASP A 340 -13.17 -30.87 18.54
N HIS A 341 -14.47 -30.92 18.62
CA HIS A 341 -15.35 -29.75 18.60
C HIS A 341 -15.04 -28.75 19.74
N SER A 342 -14.75 -29.23 20.96
CA SER A 342 -14.41 -28.35 22.08
C SER A 342 -13.11 -27.59 21.85
N LEU A 343 -12.11 -28.24 21.26
CA LEU A 343 -10.84 -27.63 20.93
C LEU A 343 -10.98 -26.64 19.76
N ALA A 344 -11.79 -26.95 18.75
CA ALA A 344 -12.15 -26.06 17.66
C ALA A 344 -12.76 -24.75 18.19
N TRP A 345 -13.73 -24.88 19.09
CA TRP A 345 -14.40 -23.75 19.74
C TRP A 345 -13.43 -22.89 20.54
N THR A 346 -12.54 -23.49 21.31
CA THR A 346 -11.52 -22.78 22.08
C THR A 346 -10.53 -22.04 21.18
N ALA A 347 -10.04 -22.70 20.13
CA ALA A 347 -9.11 -22.10 19.16
C ALA A 347 -9.77 -20.93 18.36
N PHE A 348 -11.03 -21.08 18.00
CA PHE A 348 -11.85 -20.05 17.38
C PHE A 348 -11.95 -18.79 18.24
N HIS A 349 -12.30 -18.95 19.53
CA HIS A 349 -12.39 -17.81 20.44
C HIS A 349 -11.04 -17.13 20.62
N ALA A 350 -9.97 -17.90 20.83
CA ALA A 350 -8.63 -17.34 20.96
C ALA A 350 -8.24 -16.51 19.71
N LEU A 351 -8.51 -17.02 18.51
CA LEU A 351 -8.25 -16.31 17.25
C LEU A 351 -9.05 -15.01 17.17
N TRP A 352 -10.37 -15.07 17.35
CA TRP A 352 -11.23 -13.91 17.09
C TRP A 352 -11.15 -12.85 18.17
N ILE A 353 -10.95 -13.22 19.44
CA ILE A 353 -10.67 -12.25 20.51
C ILE A 353 -9.35 -11.54 20.25
N THR A 354 -8.29 -12.27 19.89
CA THR A 354 -7.00 -11.67 19.52
C THR A 354 -7.16 -10.70 18.35
N ASN A 355 -7.89 -11.11 17.32
CA ASN A 355 -8.15 -10.27 16.15
C ASN A 355 -8.96 -9.02 16.51
N LEU A 356 -9.96 -9.15 17.38
CA LEU A 356 -10.75 -8.00 17.82
C LEU A 356 -9.91 -6.98 18.60
N LEU A 357 -9.13 -7.45 19.59
CA LEU A 357 -8.28 -6.55 20.40
C LEU A 357 -7.23 -5.83 19.53
N ALA A 358 -6.56 -6.56 18.66
CA ALA A 358 -5.59 -5.99 17.74
C ALA A 358 -6.27 -5.01 16.75
N TYR A 359 -7.43 -5.39 16.21
CA TYR A 359 -8.16 -4.56 15.28
C TYR A 359 -8.70 -3.27 15.91
N ALA A 360 -9.27 -3.35 17.11
CA ALA A 360 -9.74 -2.20 17.87
C ALA A 360 -8.58 -1.23 18.17
N PHE A 361 -7.42 -1.77 18.59
CA PHE A 361 -6.20 -0.99 18.82
C PHE A 361 -5.73 -0.29 17.53
N ILE A 362 -5.56 -1.05 16.44
CA ILE A 362 -5.08 -0.53 15.15
C ILE A 362 -6.03 0.55 14.63
N THR A 363 -7.35 0.30 14.63
CA THR A 363 -8.34 1.24 14.10
C THR A 363 -8.38 2.53 14.91
N SER A 364 -8.46 2.44 16.23
CA SER A 364 -8.46 3.61 17.12
C SER A 364 -7.20 4.45 16.95
N TYR A 365 -6.05 3.79 16.90
CA TYR A 365 -4.77 4.48 16.75
C TYR A 365 -4.60 5.09 15.34
N SER A 366 -5.08 4.42 14.28
CA SER A 366 -5.09 4.97 12.92
C SER A 366 -5.83 6.30 12.84
N LEU A 367 -7.00 6.38 13.46
CA LEU A 367 -7.79 7.61 13.47
C LEU A 367 -7.10 8.76 14.23
N LEU A 368 -6.21 8.45 15.18
CA LEU A 368 -5.39 9.42 15.92
C LEU A 368 -4.16 9.88 15.15
N ILE A 369 -3.59 9.03 14.28
CA ILE A 369 -2.40 9.36 13.46
C ILE A 369 -2.71 10.45 12.43
N ASP A 370 -3.87 10.39 11.79
CA ASP A 370 -4.35 11.39 10.84
C ASP A 370 -5.81 11.76 11.14
N PRO A 371 -6.06 12.66 12.11
CA PRO A 371 -7.42 13.01 12.52
C PRO A 371 -8.24 13.70 11.41
N LYS A 372 -7.55 14.43 10.51
CA LYS A 372 -8.23 15.10 9.37
C LYS A 372 -8.85 14.08 8.44
N THR A 373 -8.08 13.14 7.94
CA THR A 373 -8.59 12.05 7.10
C THR A 373 -9.50 11.11 7.90
N GLY A 374 -9.13 10.78 9.14
CA GLY A 374 -9.86 9.86 10.01
C GLY A 374 -11.33 10.24 10.23
N ARG A 375 -11.64 11.53 10.38
CA ARG A 375 -13.02 12.02 10.55
C ARG A 375 -13.93 11.66 9.36
N HIS A 376 -13.37 11.53 8.17
CA HIS A 376 -14.12 11.22 6.94
C HIS A 376 -14.20 9.72 6.65
N VAL A 377 -13.26 8.92 7.19
CA VAL A 377 -13.12 7.50 6.85
C VAL A 377 -13.30 6.53 8.04
N TRP A 378 -13.77 7.01 9.20
CA TRP A 378 -13.90 6.18 10.40
C TRP A 378 -14.83 4.97 10.22
N ARG A 379 -15.92 5.15 9.43
CA ARG A 379 -16.85 4.04 9.10
C ARG A 379 -16.15 2.96 8.29
N GLN A 380 -15.31 3.34 7.33
CA GLN A 380 -14.50 2.43 6.54
C GLN A 380 -13.44 1.75 7.41
N GLY A 381 -12.88 2.48 8.39
CA GLY A 381 -12.05 1.89 9.42
C GLY A 381 -12.77 0.79 10.19
N LEU A 382 -13.96 1.02 10.70
CA LEU A 382 -14.75 0.01 11.43
C LEU A 382 -15.19 -1.18 10.56
N LEU A 383 -15.43 -0.96 9.27
CA LEU A 383 -15.94 -1.98 8.34
C LEU A 383 -14.87 -2.53 7.39
N PHE A 384 -13.59 -2.24 7.65
CA PHE A 384 -12.48 -2.71 6.82
C PHE A 384 -12.38 -4.25 6.75
N PRO A 385 -12.63 -5.02 7.85
CA PRO A 385 -12.67 -6.49 7.80
C PRO A 385 -14.00 -7.05 7.27
N GLY A 386 -14.98 -6.18 7.02
CA GLY A 386 -16.34 -6.52 6.64
C GLY A 386 -17.30 -6.65 7.81
N ALA A 387 -18.56 -6.29 7.57
CA ALA A 387 -19.60 -6.32 8.61
C ALA A 387 -19.78 -7.71 9.22
N VAL A 388 -19.74 -8.76 8.42
CA VAL A 388 -19.85 -10.14 8.93
C VAL A 388 -18.69 -10.48 9.87
N SER A 389 -17.44 -10.09 9.52
CA SER A 389 -16.29 -10.29 10.39
C SER A 389 -16.42 -9.51 11.71
N VAL A 390 -16.93 -8.27 11.66
CA VAL A 390 -17.19 -7.48 12.86
C VAL A 390 -18.23 -8.17 13.76
N VAL A 391 -19.31 -8.70 13.18
CA VAL A 391 -20.33 -9.45 13.90
C VAL A 391 -19.72 -10.70 14.56
N ILE A 392 -18.88 -11.47 13.86
CA ILE A 392 -18.20 -12.63 14.40
C ILE A 392 -17.25 -12.23 15.54
N MET A 393 -16.49 -11.16 15.41
CA MET A 393 -15.62 -10.64 16.48
C MET A 393 -16.41 -10.29 17.75
N LEU A 394 -17.54 -9.61 17.60
CA LEU A 394 -18.41 -9.25 18.73
C LEU A 394 -19.05 -10.49 19.37
N ALA A 395 -19.44 -11.46 18.54
CA ALA A 395 -19.98 -12.73 19.00
C ALA A 395 -18.98 -13.56 19.81
N ALA A 396 -17.71 -13.50 19.44
CA ALA A 396 -16.65 -14.20 20.16
C ALA A 396 -16.46 -13.68 21.60
N ILE A 397 -16.80 -12.41 21.87
CA ILE A 397 -16.74 -11.87 23.24
C ILE A 397 -18.05 -12.13 24.00
N TRP A 398 -19.18 -11.97 23.35
CA TRP A 398 -20.47 -11.97 23.99
C TRP A 398 -21.47 -12.90 23.27
N PRO A 399 -21.32 -14.22 23.40
CA PRO A 399 -22.14 -15.20 22.68
C PRO A 399 -23.66 -15.11 22.92
N PRO A 400 -24.18 -14.82 24.17
CA PRO A 400 -25.61 -14.85 24.42
C PRO A 400 -26.47 -13.86 23.64
N PRO A 401 -26.16 -12.54 23.57
CA PRO A 401 -27.01 -11.60 22.84
C PRO A 401 -27.01 -11.83 21.34
N LEU A 402 -25.92 -12.31 20.75
CA LEU A 402 -25.89 -12.57 19.33
C LEU A 402 -26.73 -13.80 18.96
N ARG A 403 -26.69 -14.84 19.75
CA ARG A 403 -27.65 -15.97 19.61
C ARG A 403 -29.08 -15.46 19.62
N PHE A 404 -29.41 -14.57 20.56
CA PHE A 404 -30.73 -13.94 20.64
C PHE A 404 -31.07 -13.14 19.38
N VAL A 405 -30.18 -12.26 18.91
CA VAL A 405 -30.40 -11.43 17.70
C VAL A 405 -30.52 -12.30 16.45
N ILE A 406 -29.65 -13.29 16.28
CA ILE A 406 -29.71 -14.23 15.16
C ILE A 406 -31.00 -15.04 15.18
N TYR A 407 -31.41 -15.55 16.33
CA TYR A 407 -32.66 -16.31 16.47
C TYR A 407 -33.88 -15.44 16.11
N HIS A 408 -33.92 -14.18 16.55
CA HIS A 408 -35.06 -13.29 16.25
C HIS A 408 -35.07 -12.81 14.79
N ALA A 409 -33.89 -12.49 14.23
CA ALA A 409 -33.78 -12.09 12.82
C ALA A 409 -34.17 -13.23 11.87
N LEU A 410 -33.80 -14.45 12.19
CA LEU A 410 -34.13 -15.63 11.37
C LEU A 410 -35.57 -16.11 11.60
N ALA A 411 -36.11 -15.95 12.80
CA ALA A 411 -37.54 -16.17 13.06
C ALA A 411 -38.41 -15.17 12.28
N PHE A 412 -37.98 -13.89 12.21
CA PHE A 412 -38.61 -12.86 11.38
C PHE A 412 -38.58 -13.20 9.89
N LEU A 413 -37.52 -13.89 9.42
CA LEU A 413 -37.39 -14.36 8.04
C LEU A 413 -38.11 -15.70 7.78
N GLY A 414 -38.88 -16.22 8.75
CA GLY A 414 -39.64 -17.47 8.63
C GLY A 414 -38.82 -18.75 8.82
N ALA A 415 -37.56 -18.65 9.22
CA ALA A 415 -36.68 -19.80 9.46
C ALA A 415 -36.78 -20.31 10.92
N THR A 416 -37.88 -20.96 11.26
CA THR A 416 -38.18 -21.41 12.64
C THR A 416 -37.40 -22.65 13.11
N SER A 417 -36.64 -23.28 12.23
CA SER A 417 -35.99 -24.60 12.48
C SER A 417 -34.48 -24.52 12.83
N LEU A 418 -33.96 -23.41 13.37
CA LEU A 418 -32.54 -23.18 13.56
C LEU A 418 -31.84 -23.97 14.66
N ARG A 419 -32.56 -24.64 15.56
CA ARG A 419 -31.94 -25.54 16.53
C ARG A 419 -31.19 -26.73 15.86
N HIS A 420 -31.60 -27.08 14.63
CA HIS A 420 -30.95 -28.15 13.83
C HIS A 420 -29.80 -27.60 12.94
N HIS A 421 -29.52 -26.30 12.94
CA HIS A 421 -28.51 -25.67 12.06
C HIS A 421 -27.37 -25.02 12.86
N ALA A 422 -27.25 -25.26 14.16
CA ALA A 422 -26.18 -24.70 14.99
C ALA A 422 -24.79 -25.05 14.41
N ASP A 423 -24.60 -26.31 14.04
CA ASP A 423 -23.34 -26.79 13.43
C ASP A 423 -23.04 -26.15 12.08
N ALA A 424 -24.07 -25.90 11.27
CA ALA A 424 -23.91 -25.22 9.96
C ALA A 424 -23.50 -23.74 10.14
N ILE A 425 -24.05 -23.06 11.13
CA ILE A 425 -23.68 -21.68 11.47
C ILE A 425 -22.24 -21.64 11.99
N GLU A 426 -21.85 -22.57 12.82
CA GLU A 426 -20.51 -22.67 13.36
C GLU A 426 -19.48 -22.95 12.23
N LEU A 427 -19.75 -23.92 11.37
CA LEU A 427 -18.94 -24.22 10.20
C LEU A 427 -18.84 -23.01 9.24
N PHE A 428 -19.94 -22.28 9.05
CA PHE A 428 -19.90 -21.03 8.28
C PHE A 428 -18.94 -20.01 8.91
N THR A 429 -18.99 -19.81 10.25
CA THR A 429 -18.08 -18.86 10.92
C THR A 429 -16.62 -19.31 10.82
N TYR A 430 -16.34 -20.61 10.88
CA TYR A 430 -15.00 -21.18 10.70
C TYR A 430 -14.49 -21.04 9.28
N ALA A 431 -15.37 -21.21 8.29
CA ALA A 431 -15.05 -21.00 6.89
C ALA A 431 -14.92 -19.51 6.53
N TRP A 432 -15.53 -18.60 7.31
CA TRP A 432 -15.68 -17.20 6.94
C TRP A 432 -14.37 -16.47 6.74
N LEU A 433 -13.32 -16.77 7.53
CA LEU A 433 -12.04 -16.10 7.41
C LEU A 433 -11.48 -16.20 5.97
N ALA A 434 -11.50 -17.39 5.36
CA ALA A 434 -11.13 -17.58 3.95
C ALA A 434 -12.27 -17.23 3.00
N GLY A 435 -13.53 -17.53 3.38
CA GLY A 435 -14.73 -17.28 2.58
C GLY A 435 -14.98 -15.81 2.28
N SER A 436 -14.57 -14.91 3.17
CA SER A 436 -14.65 -13.45 2.95
C SER A 436 -13.90 -13.01 1.70
N MET A 437 -12.78 -13.65 1.32
CA MET A 437 -12.07 -13.40 0.07
C MET A 437 -12.91 -13.77 -1.17
N LEU A 438 -13.72 -14.84 -1.07
CA LEU A 438 -14.63 -15.22 -2.15
C LEU A 438 -15.73 -14.16 -2.33
N PHE A 439 -16.31 -13.64 -1.25
CA PHE A 439 -17.28 -12.54 -1.30
C PHE A 439 -16.68 -11.31 -1.97
N ALA A 440 -15.47 -10.96 -1.64
CA ALA A 440 -14.74 -9.87 -2.25
C ALA A 440 -14.47 -10.11 -3.75
N TYR A 441 -14.15 -11.33 -4.14
CA TYR A 441 -14.00 -11.70 -5.56
C TYR A 441 -15.34 -11.63 -6.30
N LEU A 442 -16.43 -12.07 -5.69
CA LEU A 442 -17.77 -11.96 -6.26
C LEU A 442 -18.18 -10.50 -6.47
N ALA A 443 -17.78 -9.59 -5.56
CA ALA A 443 -17.98 -8.17 -5.73
C ALA A 443 -17.33 -7.64 -7.03
N LYS A 444 -16.10 -8.06 -7.31
CA LYS A 444 -15.40 -7.73 -8.57
C LYS A 444 -16.14 -8.28 -9.79
N VAL A 445 -16.60 -9.53 -9.74
CA VAL A 445 -17.30 -10.18 -10.88
C VAL A 445 -18.66 -9.54 -11.13
N ALA A 446 -19.32 -9.05 -10.07
CA ALA A 446 -20.61 -8.38 -10.16
C ALA A 446 -20.51 -6.96 -10.72
N GLU A 447 -19.41 -6.24 -10.48
CA GLU A 447 -19.26 -4.81 -10.78
C GLU A 447 -19.61 -4.41 -12.22
N PRO A 448 -19.15 -5.10 -13.29
CA PRO A 448 -19.45 -4.74 -14.66
C PRO A 448 -20.90 -5.07 -15.09
N ARG A 449 -21.68 -5.74 -14.24
CA ARG A 449 -23.05 -6.18 -14.56
C ARG A 449 -24.08 -5.08 -14.22
N ARG A 450 -25.27 -5.15 -14.81
CA ARG A 450 -26.35 -4.18 -14.60
C ARG A 450 -26.69 -3.94 -13.10
N PHE A 451 -26.58 -4.98 -12.26
CA PHE A 451 -26.82 -4.90 -10.82
C PHE A 451 -25.56 -4.51 -10.02
N GLY A 452 -24.38 -4.48 -10.65
CA GLY A 452 -23.09 -4.29 -9.98
C GLY A 452 -23.00 -2.99 -9.21
N ARG A 453 -23.68 -1.94 -9.70
CA ARG A 453 -23.70 -0.64 -9.05
C ARG A 453 -24.21 -0.68 -7.59
N PHE A 454 -25.10 -1.60 -7.25
CA PHE A 454 -25.66 -1.78 -5.90
C PHE A 454 -25.04 -2.99 -5.19
N LEU A 455 -24.87 -4.11 -5.91
CA LEU A 455 -24.43 -5.38 -5.33
C LEU A 455 -22.96 -5.34 -4.94
N SER A 456 -22.09 -4.74 -5.77
CA SER A 456 -20.64 -4.74 -5.48
C SER A 456 -20.28 -3.96 -4.22
N PRO A 457 -20.78 -2.73 -3.97
CA PRO A 457 -20.57 -2.06 -2.71
C PRO A 457 -21.09 -2.87 -1.51
N LEU A 458 -22.30 -3.44 -1.62
CA LEU A 458 -22.86 -4.28 -0.56
C LEU A 458 -21.94 -5.46 -0.22
N LEU A 459 -21.46 -6.19 -1.23
CA LEU A 459 -20.54 -7.32 -1.04
C LEU A 459 -19.21 -6.89 -0.41
N VAL A 460 -18.68 -5.70 -0.75
CA VAL A 460 -17.47 -5.17 -0.12
C VAL A 460 -17.73 -4.79 1.34
N TYR A 461 -18.87 -4.19 1.66
CA TYR A 461 -19.20 -3.88 3.06
C TYR A 461 -19.46 -5.14 3.89
N LEU A 462 -20.04 -6.20 3.32
CA LEU A 462 -20.24 -7.47 4.00
C LEU A 462 -18.94 -8.28 4.14
N GLY A 463 -18.23 -8.49 3.03
CA GLY A 463 -17.03 -9.31 2.98
C GLY A 463 -15.76 -8.64 3.48
N GLY A 464 -15.68 -7.31 3.31
CA GLY A 464 -14.56 -6.48 3.76
C GLY A 464 -13.61 -6.04 2.66
N PHE A 465 -13.04 -4.85 2.84
CA PHE A 465 -11.99 -4.31 1.97
C PHE A 465 -10.64 -5.02 2.21
N GLY A 466 -10.30 -5.36 3.46
CA GLY A 466 -9.12 -6.17 3.78
C GLY A 466 -9.13 -7.52 3.06
N PRO A 467 -10.19 -8.34 3.14
CA PRO A 467 -10.36 -9.54 2.33
C PRO A 467 -10.29 -9.32 0.82
N LEU A 468 -10.75 -8.17 0.31
CA LEU A 468 -10.57 -7.83 -1.10
C LEU A 468 -9.09 -7.70 -1.48
N LEU A 469 -8.28 -7.05 -0.66
CA LEU A 469 -6.83 -6.96 -0.87
C LEU A 469 -6.16 -8.33 -0.79
N CYS A 470 -6.62 -9.19 0.12
CA CYS A 470 -6.14 -10.58 0.21
C CYS A 470 -6.50 -11.40 -1.04
N ALA A 471 -7.70 -11.25 -1.58
CA ALA A 471 -8.10 -11.92 -2.81
C ALA A 471 -7.24 -11.48 -4.02
N VAL A 472 -6.90 -10.19 -4.10
CA VAL A 472 -5.97 -9.67 -5.12
C VAL A 472 -4.56 -10.25 -4.94
N THR A 473 -4.09 -10.36 -3.69
CA THR A 473 -2.78 -10.94 -3.38
C THR A 473 -2.74 -12.42 -3.77
N LEU A 474 -3.80 -13.18 -3.51
CA LEU A 474 -3.93 -14.58 -3.97
C LEU A 474 -3.91 -14.68 -5.50
N ALA A 475 -4.63 -13.77 -6.18
CA ALA A 475 -4.60 -13.70 -7.65
C ALA A 475 -3.20 -13.38 -8.18
N SER A 476 -2.40 -12.60 -7.44
CA SER A 476 -1.00 -12.31 -7.78
C SER A 476 -0.13 -13.56 -7.75
N TYR A 477 -0.33 -14.47 -6.78
CA TYR A 477 0.37 -15.75 -6.75
C TYR A 477 0.08 -16.59 -7.99
N VAL A 478 -1.20 -16.68 -8.37
CA VAL A 478 -1.62 -17.45 -9.55
C VAL A 478 -1.00 -16.88 -10.83
N LYS A 479 -1.02 -15.55 -11.00
CA LYS A 479 -0.41 -14.88 -12.16
C LYS A 479 1.11 -15.09 -12.23
N GLU A 480 1.82 -14.99 -11.12
CA GLU A 480 3.27 -15.21 -11.07
C GLU A 480 3.64 -16.68 -11.26
N ALA A 481 2.84 -17.63 -10.72
CA ALA A 481 3.03 -19.06 -10.98
C ALA A 481 2.85 -19.41 -12.46
N ARG A 482 1.92 -18.75 -13.15
CA ARG A 482 1.66 -18.89 -14.59
C ARG A 482 2.63 -18.11 -15.47
N LYS A 483 3.65 -17.43 -14.90
CA LYS A 483 4.62 -16.60 -15.63
C LYS A 483 3.94 -15.60 -16.58
N ALA A 484 2.84 -14.98 -16.16
CA ALA A 484 2.12 -14.01 -16.96
C ALA A 484 3.03 -12.83 -17.33
N GLY A 485 2.89 -12.28 -18.53
CA GLY A 485 3.69 -11.15 -19.01
C GLY A 485 3.67 -9.94 -18.06
N THR A 486 4.69 -9.09 -18.14
CA THR A 486 4.88 -7.91 -17.30
C THR A 486 4.38 -6.62 -17.96
N ALA A 487 3.46 -6.74 -18.95
CA ALA A 487 2.90 -5.57 -19.61
C ALA A 487 2.30 -4.60 -18.58
N TRP A 488 2.64 -3.31 -18.72
CA TRP A 488 2.13 -2.25 -17.87
C TRP A 488 0.71 -1.86 -18.31
N GLU A 489 -0.29 -2.14 -17.48
CA GLU A 489 -1.67 -1.71 -17.72
C GLU A 489 -1.90 -0.36 -17.05
N LYS A 490 -2.14 0.68 -17.86
CA LYS A 490 -2.47 2.03 -17.36
C LYS A 490 -3.81 1.98 -16.58
N THR A 491 -3.84 2.61 -15.42
CA THR A 491 -5.08 2.89 -14.69
C THR A 491 -5.72 4.13 -15.31
N GLU A 492 -6.99 4.08 -15.65
CA GLU A 492 -7.73 5.24 -16.16
C GLU A 492 -7.77 6.33 -15.09
N LYS A 493 -7.50 7.56 -15.49
CA LYS A 493 -7.48 8.75 -14.64
C LYS A 493 -8.55 9.73 -15.07
N THR A 494 -9.14 10.42 -14.11
CA THR A 494 -10.19 11.42 -14.34
C THR A 494 -9.65 12.84 -14.27
N GLY A 495 -8.44 13.03 -13.76
CA GLY A 495 -7.83 14.33 -13.53
C GLY A 495 -8.46 15.14 -12.38
N LYS A 496 -9.32 14.51 -11.58
CA LYS A 496 -10.05 15.18 -10.51
C LYS A 496 -9.42 14.89 -9.14
N VAL A 497 -8.34 15.58 -8.85
CA VAL A 497 -7.66 15.55 -7.54
C VAL A 497 -7.78 16.92 -6.88
N ALA A 498 -8.07 16.97 -5.59
CA ALA A 498 -8.11 18.19 -4.81
C ALA A 498 -7.20 18.11 -3.58
N VAL A 499 -6.57 19.23 -3.23
CA VAL A 499 -5.80 19.42 -2.01
C VAL A 499 -6.77 19.71 -0.86
N GLY A 500 -6.64 18.97 0.23
CA GLY A 500 -7.41 19.15 1.45
C GLY A 500 -8.79 18.50 1.41
N ALA A 501 -9.08 17.65 2.40
CA ALA A 501 -10.41 17.17 2.75
C ALA A 501 -10.88 17.93 3.99
#